data_b647e221eef1f9824e248931ec2812e7
#
_entry.id   b647e221eef1f9824e248931ec2812e7
#
_cell.length_a   1.000
_cell.length_b   1.000
_cell.length_c   1.000
_cell.angle_alpha   90.00
_cell.angle_beta   90.00
_cell.angle_gamma   90.00
#
_symmetry.space_group_name_H-M   'P 1'
#
loop_
_entity.id
_entity.type
_entity.pdbx_description
1 polymer ?
#
loop_
_entity_poly.entity_id
_entity_poly.type
_entity_poly.pdbx_seq_one_letter_code
_entity_poly.pdbx_strand_id
1 'polypeptide(L)'
;IVSFNINLDFITKGLSTKVMASYLGHDYNRKRFMTFQKNYKFQQADPQGNRFLPAPLNLNEYNTFNFSQNYENLEYKTKQLWTEQFNWFVNYANTFGKHDVAAMVVFEQASNGGEEVSAKGESPLTNLDQMFNYSSDALRRWGEAKEKTGGRLSWIGRFNYTFDQKYIAEFSFRYDGN
;
A
#
# COMPACT_ATOMS: atom_id res chain seq x y z
N ILE A 1 -9.62 8.98 11.90
CA ILE A 1 -11.06 8.65 11.85
C ILE A 1 -11.80 9.73 12.61
N VAL A 2 -12.82 10.29 11.98
CA VAL A 2 -13.75 11.25 12.58
C VAL A 2 -15.16 10.69 12.45
N SER A 3 -15.98 10.81 13.48
CA SER A 3 -17.37 10.39 13.42
C SER A 3 -18.30 11.36 14.17
N PHE A 4 -19.47 11.55 13.61
CA PHE A 4 -20.56 12.35 14.19
C PHE A 4 -21.81 11.50 14.27
N ASN A 5 -22.42 11.47 15.46
CA ASN A 5 -23.71 10.82 15.69
C ASN A 5 -24.74 11.91 16.02
N ILE A 6 -25.86 11.89 15.36
CA ILE A 6 -26.94 12.87 15.53
C ILE A 6 -28.21 12.10 15.79
N ASN A 7 -28.84 12.39 16.94
CA ASN A 7 -30.20 11.92 17.24
C ASN A 7 -31.19 12.84 16.54
N LEU A 8 -32.10 12.25 15.78
CA LEU A 8 -33.14 12.94 15.01
C LEU A 8 -34.56 12.67 15.56
N ASP A 9 -34.68 12.36 16.86
CA ASP A 9 -35.97 12.11 17.52
C ASP A 9 -36.93 13.30 17.40
N PHE A 10 -36.42 14.50 17.18
CA PHE A 10 -37.22 15.70 16.93
C PHE A 10 -37.96 15.66 15.59
N ILE A 11 -37.50 14.85 14.62
CA ILE A 11 -38.21 14.62 13.35
C ILE A 11 -39.13 13.41 13.50
N THR A 12 -38.60 12.30 13.97
CA THR A 12 -39.31 11.06 14.20
C THR A 12 -38.60 10.25 15.29
N LYS A 13 -39.38 9.86 16.31
CA LYS A 13 -38.85 9.08 17.43
C LYS A 13 -38.17 7.79 16.95
N GLY A 14 -36.96 7.56 17.40
CA GLY A 14 -36.16 6.42 17.06
C GLY A 14 -35.31 6.59 15.77
N LEU A 15 -35.30 7.78 15.18
CA LEU A 15 -34.45 8.10 14.03
C LEU A 15 -33.09 8.62 14.50
N SER A 16 -32.01 8.12 13.90
CA SER A 16 -30.67 8.61 14.14
C SER A 16 -29.84 8.53 12.87
N THR A 17 -28.82 9.37 12.80
CA THR A 17 -27.85 9.32 11.70
C THR A 17 -26.44 9.38 12.24
N LYS A 18 -25.52 8.68 11.54
CA LYS A 18 -24.10 8.68 11.85
C LYS A 18 -23.31 8.89 10.57
N VAL A 19 -22.37 9.80 10.62
CA VAL A 19 -21.38 10.01 9.56
C VAL A 19 -20.01 9.62 10.08
N MET A 20 -19.26 8.89 9.28
CA MET A 20 -17.86 8.54 9.57
C MET A 20 -16.99 8.85 8.35
N ALA A 21 -15.86 9.47 8.59
CA ALA A 21 -14.82 9.66 7.59
C ALA A 21 -13.48 9.19 8.14
N SER A 22 -12.69 8.53 7.32
CA SER A 22 -11.34 8.12 7.65
C SER A 22 -10.40 8.38 6.48
N TYR A 23 -9.18 8.74 6.82
CA TYR A 23 -8.06 8.84 5.90
C TYR A 23 -6.89 8.06 6.50
N LEU A 24 -6.25 7.26 5.68
CA LEU A 24 -5.01 6.55 6.00
C LEU A 24 -3.99 6.84 4.91
N GLY A 25 -2.89 7.47 5.29
CA GLY A 25 -1.71 7.65 4.44
C GLY A 25 -0.62 6.67 4.87
N HIS A 26 0.09 6.14 3.90
CA HIS A 26 1.26 5.30 4.12
C HIS A 26 2.37 5.68 3.16
N ASP A 27 3.49 6.14 3.70
CA ASP A 27 4.67 6.53 2.94
C ASP A 27 5.76 5.49 3.13
N TYR A 28 6.36 5.08 2.02
CA TYR A 28 7.47 4.16 2.00
C TYR A 28 8.62 4.77 1.20
N ASN A 29 9.78 4.89 1.85
CA ASN A 29 11.00 5.38 1.22
C ASN A 29 12.10 4.32 1.34
N ARG A 30 12.72 4.00 0.22
CA ARG A 30 13.84 3.08 0.17
C ARG A 30 14.99 3.70 -0.61
N LYS A 31 16.17 3.68 0.01
CA LYS A 31 17.46 3.89 -0.65
C LYS A 31 18.22 2.57 -0.63
N ARG A 32 18.62 2.07 -1.77
CA ARG A 32 19.40 0.85 -1.91
C ARG A 32 20.68 1.17 -2.64
N PHE A 33 21.79 1.04 -1.94
CA PHE A 33 23.12 1.20 -2.51
C PHE A 33 23.78 -0.18 -2.57
N MET A 34 24.23 -0.57 -3.76
CA MET A 34 24.91 -1.84 -3.99
C MET A 34 26.31 -1.56 -4.52
N THR A 35 27.29 -2.04 -3.79
CA THR A 35 28.69 -1.95 -4.16
C THR A 35 29.18 -3.27 -4.71
N PHE A 36 30.14 -3.20 -5.60
CA PHE A 36 30.81 -4.37 -6.11
C PHE A 36 31.82 -4.88 -5.06
N GLN A 37 31.68 -6.14 -4.67
CA GLN A 37 32.66 -6.77 -3.80
C GLN A 37 33.83 -7.28 -4.63
N LYS A 38 35.03 -6.82 -4.32
CA LYS A 38 36.25 -7.37 -4.90
C LYS A 38 36.56 -8.70 -4.20
N ASN A 39 36.50 -9.77 -4.94
CA ASN A 39 36.88 -11.09 -4.46
C ASN A 39 38.29 -11.44 -4.91
N TYR A 40 39.01 -12.14 -4.07
CA TYR A 40 40.35 -12.62 -4.35
C TYR A 40 40.36 -14.14 -4.28
N LYS A 41 40.99 -14.79 -5.23
CA LYS A 41 41.19 -16.24 -5.20
C LYS A 41 42.42 -16.55 -4.34
N PHE A 42 42.27 -17.50 -3.42
CA PHE A 42 43.40 -18.09 -2.76
C PHE A 42 44.08 -19.04 -3.72
N GLN A 43 45.38 -18.81 -3.94
CA GLN A 43 46.22 -19.67 -4.77
C GLN A 43 47.20 -20.39 -3.87
N GLN A 44 47.55 -21.65 -4.20
CA GLN A 44 48.70 -22.29 -3.60
C GLN A 44 49.96 -21.44 -3.93
N ALA A 45 50.85 -21.30 -2.95
CA ALA A 45 51.99 -20.43 -3.09
C ALA A 45 52.74 -20.73 -4.39
N ASP A 46 52.89 -19.69 -5.22
CA ASP A 46 53.80 -19.74 -6.35
C ASP A 46 55.28 -19.68 -5.87
N PRO A 47 56.26 -19.82 -6.75
CA PRO A 47 57.66 -19.71 -6.38
C PRO A 47 58.05 -18.36 -5.74
N GLN A 48 57.22 -17.32 -5.93
CA GLN A 48 57.37 -15.98 -5.35
C GLN A 48 56.65 -15.83 -4.01
N GLY A 49 55.95 -16.84 -3.53
CA GLY A 49 55.21 -16.85 -2.26
C GLY A 49 53.87 -16.12 -2.26
N ASN A 50 53.38 -15.71 -3.41
CA ASN A 50 52.07 -15.07 -3.54
C ASN A 50 50.94 -16.08 -3.29
N ARG A 51 50.00 -15.73 -2.42
CA ARG A 51 48.86 -16.60 -2.06
C ARG A 51 47.54 -16.11 -2.60
N PHE A 52 47.48 -14.88 -3.12
CA PHE A 52 46.27 -14.25 -3.62
C PHE A 52 46.48 -13.72 -5.03
N LEU A 53 45.54 -13.99 -5.91
CA LEU A 53 45.48 -13.35 -7.21
C LEU A 53 44.73 -12.02 -7.09
N PRO A 54 45.30 -10.93 -7.66
CA PRO A 54 44.57 -9.66 -7.70
C PRO A 54 43.35 -9.74 -8.64
N ALA A 55 42.32 -9.00 -8.30
CA ALA A 55 41.19 -8.77 -9.22
C ALA A 55 41.64 -7.91 -10.44
N PRO A 56 40.95 -8.01 -11.60
CA PRO A 56 39.67 -8.66 -11.79
C PRO A 56 39.84 -10.15 -12.11
N LEU A 57 39.26 -10.97 -11.29
CA LEU A 57 39.09 -12.37 -11.60
C LEU A 57 37.94 -12.52 -12.60
N ASN A 58 38.10 -13.51 -13.50
CA ASN A 58 36.97 -13.84 -14.39
C ASN A 58 35.79 -14.27 -13.55
N LEU A 59 34.73 -13.44 -13.49
CA LEU A 59 33.53 -13.65 -12.67
C LEU A 59 32.85 -14.99 -12.96
N ASN A 60 33.06 -15.57 -14.15
CA ASN A 60 32.52 -16.87 -14.53
C ASN A 60 33.21 -18.05 -13.82
N GLU A 61 34.40 -17.87 -13.29
CA GLU A 61 35.15 -18.93 -12.57
C GLU A 61 34.80 -18.99 -11.07
N TYR A 62 34.17 -17.95 -10.51
CA TYR A 62 33.96 -17.77 -9.06
C TYR A 62 32.52 -17.53 -8.63
N ASN A 63 31.57 -17.95 -9.44
CA ASN A 63 30.12 -17.86 -9.13
C ASN A 63 29.70 -18.83 -8.02
N THR A 64 30.29 -18.76 -6.84
CA THR A 64 29.76 -19.41 -5.66
C THR A 64 28.73 -18.55 -4.91
N PHE A 65 28.60 -17.29 -5.28
CA PHE A 65 27.55 -16.41 -4.78
C PHE A 65 26.87 -15.71 -5.96
N ASN A 66 25.62 -16.03 -6.17
CA ASN A 66 24.76 -15.41 -7.18
C ASN A 66 24.52 -13.91 -6.90
N PHE A 67 25.53 -13.09 -7.04
CA PHE A 67 25.35 -11.66 -7.22
C PHE A 67 25.12 -11.41 -8.71
N SER A 68 23.85 -11.48 -9.10
CA SER A 68 23.39 -11.30 -10.48
C SER A 68 23.52 -9.86 -11.01
N GLN A 69 24.31 -9.03 -10.37
CA GLN A 69 24.47 -7.63 -10.78
C GLN A 69 25.94 -7.34 -11.09
N ASN A 70 26.19 -7.09 -12.37
CA ASN A 70 27.51 -6.77 -12.89
C ASN A 70 27.96 -5.33 -12.63
N TYR A 71 27.13 -4.50 -11.98
CA TYR A 71 27.40 -3.08 -11.78
C TYR A 71 26.99 -2.62 -10.40
N GLU A 72 27.80 -1.72 -9.84
CA GLU A 72 27.41 -0.93 -8.69
C GLU A 72 26.21 -0.05 -9.04
N ASN A 73 25.24 0.03 -8.16
CA ASN A 73 24.03 0.81 -8.41
C ASN A 73 23.47 1.47 -7.16
N LEU A 74 22.77 2.56 -7.40
CA LEU A 74 21.97 3.26 -6.41
C LEU A 74 20.52 3.33 -6.90
N GLU A 75 19.59 2.89 -6.06
CA GLU A 75 18.16 2.97 -6.31
C GLU A 75 17.48 3.78 -5.20
N TYR A 76 16.72 4.76 -5.61
CA TYR A 76 15.74 5.44 -4.75
C TYR A 76 14.34 5.01 -5.17
N LYS A 77 13.51 4.69 -4.19
CA LYS A 77 12.11 4.36 -4.41
C LYS A 77 11.25 5.00 -3.34
N THR A 78 10.29 5.79 -3.77
CA THR A 78 9.29 6.41 -2.92
C THR A 78 7.92 5.90 -3.33
N LYS A 79 7.12 5.50 -2.36
CA LYS A 79 5.70 5.17 -2.53
C LYS A 79 4.89 5.98 -1.55
N GLN A 80 3.85 6.61 -2.06
CA GLN A 80 2.83 7.27 -1.26
C GLN A 80 1.51 6.56 -1.55
N LEU A 81 0.93 5.96 -0.53
CA LEU A 81 -0.34 5.25 -0.64
C LEU A 81 -1.35 5.93 0.25
N TRP A 82 -2.60 6.02 -0.19
CA TRP A 82 -3.67 6.57 0.60
C TRP A 82 -4.95 5.76 0.45
N THR A 83 -5.75 5.77 1.49
CA THR A 83 -7.08 5.19 1.52
C THR A 83 -8.00 6.15 2.24
N GLU A 84 -9.10 6.46 1.61
CA GLU A 84 -10.18 7.27 2.14
C GLU A 84 -11.44 6.43 2.26
N GLN A 85 -12.19 6.62 3.32
CA GLN A 85 -13.47 5.97 3.48
C GLN A 85 -14.47 6.93 4.10
N PHE A 86 -15.64 6.99 3.51
CA PHE A 86 -16.78 7.73 3.97
C PHE A 86 -17.98 6.79 4.13
N ASN A 87 -18.59 6.81 5.31
CA ASN A 87 -19.79 6.03 5.61
C ASN A 87 -20.86 6.94 6.17
N TRP A 88 -22.05 6.86 5.63
CA TRP A 88 -23.23 7.52 6.14
C TRP A 88 -24.29 6.49 6.49
N PHE A 89 -24.69 6.46 7.75
CA PHE A 89 -25.69 5.57 8.32
C PHE A 89 -26.94 6.35 8.63
N VAL A 90 -28.09 5.81 8.28
CA VAL A 90 -29.40 6.25 8.74
C VAL A 90 -30.05 5.06 9.40
N ASN A 91 -30.40 5.21 10.66
CA ASN A 91 -31.00 4.16 11.47
C ASN A 91 -32.36 4.63 11.98
N TYR A 92 -33.30 3.74 11.94
CA TYR A 92 -34.63 3.93 12.54
C TYR A 92 -34.98 2.70 13.38
N ALA A 93 -35.47 2.91 14.60
CA ALA A 93 -35.97 1.83 15.44
C ALA A 93 -37.12 2.36 16.31
N ASN A 94 -38.31 1.72 16.23
CA ASN A 94 -39.44 2.12 17.01
C ASN A 94 -40.40 0.93 17.25
N THR A 95 -41.14 1.01 18.34
CA THR A 95 -42.15 0.02 18.72
C THR A 95 -43.56 0.65 18.68
N PHE A 96 -44.44 0.02 17.94
CA PHE A 96 -45.83 0.43 17.79
C PHE A 96 -46.76 -0.68 18.32
N GLY A 97 -47.07 -0.64 19.60
CA GLY A 97 -47.86 -1.68 20.27
C GLY A 97 -47.15 -3.02 20.24
N LYS A 98 -47.61 -3.97 19.42
CA LYS A 98 -46.97 -5.30 19.24
C LYS A 98 -46.02 -5.38 18.07
N HIS A 99 -45.78 -4.27 17.39
CA HIS A 99 -44.92 -4.22 16.20
C HIS A 99 -43.62 -3.51 16.52
N ASP A 100 -42.51 -4.24 16.45
CA ASP A 100 -41.17 -3.68 16.54
C ASP A 100 -40.59 -3.58 15.12
N VAL A 101 -40.16 -2.39 14.75
CA VAL A 101 -39.58 -2.10 13.42
C VAL A 101 -38.19 -1.53 13.60
N ALA A 102 -37.23 -2.09 12.92
CA ALA A 102 -35.87 -1.50 12.80
C ALA A 102 -35.41 -1.50 11.34
N ALA A 103 -34.88 -0.38 10.90
CA ALA A 103 -34.36 -0.20 9.56
C ALA A 103 -33.01 0.51 9.61
N MET A 104 -32.10 0.10 8.74
CA MET A 104 -30.81 0.74 8.56
C MET A 104 -30.53 0.87 7.07
N VAL A 105 -30.08 2.06 6.67
CA VAL A 105 -29.51 2.30 5.34
C VAL A 105 -28.11 2.86 5.52
N VAL A 106 -27.17 2.32 4.78
CA VAL A 106 -25.77 2.78 4.78
C VAL A 106 -25.37 3.12 3.36
N PHE A 107 -24.80 4.30 3.21
CA PHE A 107 -24.01 4.68 2.05
C PHE A 107 -22.54 4.58 2.42
N GLU A 108 -21.77 3.81 1.66
CA GLU A 108 -20.35 3.63 1.82
C GLU A 108 -19.62 4.05 0.54
N GLN A 109 -18.65 4.90 0.68
CA GLN A 109 -17.69 5.24 -0.36
C GLN A 109 -16.30 4.97 0.16
N ALA A 110 -15.51 4.21 -0.59
CA ALA A 110 -14.10 4.00 -0.32
C ALA A 110 -13.30 4.32 -1.58
N SER A 111 -12.21 5.04 -1.43
CA SER A 111 -11.26 5.29 -2.49
C SER A 111 -9.85 5.03 -2.00
N ASN A 112 -9.03 4.54 -2.88
CA ASN A 112 -7.62 4.29 -2.61
C ASN A 112 -6.78 4.68 -3.81
N GLY A 113 -5.59 5.13 -3.53
CA GLY A 113 -4.65 5.52 -4.56
C GLY A 113 -3.23 5.37 -4.11
N GLY A 114 -2.33 5.57 -5.02
CA GLY A 114 -0.92 5.60 -4.72
C GLY A 114 -0.08 6.02 -5.89
N GLU A 115 1.00 6.69 -5.55
CA GLU A 115 2.06 7.07 -6.46
C GLU A 115 3.34 6.34 -6.07
N GLU A 116 4.03 5.81 -7.06
CA GLU A 116 5.35 5.21 -6.90
C GLU A 116 6.32 5.89 -7.85
N VAL A 117 7.38 6.47 -7.31
CA VAL A 117 8.48 7.05 -8.06
C VAL A 117 9.74 6.29 -7.73
N SER A 118 10.46 5.87 -8.74
CA SER A 118 11.77 5.23 -8.59
C SER A 118 12.80 5.83 -9.53
N ALA A 119 14.03 5.93 -9.06
CA ALA A 119 15.17 6.34 -9.84
C ALA A 119 16.34 5.41 -9.56
N LYS A 120 17.05 5.01 -10.60
CA LYS A 120 18.23 4.14 -10.51
C LYS A 120 19.38 4.70 -11.33
N GLY A 121 20.58 4.63 -10.79
CA GLY A 121 21.82 4.91 -11.49
C GLY A 121 22.79 3.74 -11.35
N GLU A 122 23.54 3.43 -12.40
CA GLU A 122 24.56 2.38 -12.44
C GLU A 122 25.94 2.97 -12.73
N SER A 123 26.98 2.25 -12.37
CA SER A 123 28.39 2.63 -12.62
C SER A 123 28.76 4.00 -12.04
N PRO A 124 28.89 4.11 -10.72
CA PRO A 124 29.30 5.36 -10.08
C PRO A 124 30.74 5.73 -10.48
N LEU A 125 31.01 7.04 -10.55
CA LEU A 125 32.34 7.56 -10.78
C LEU A 125 33.28 7.35 -9.57
N THR A 126 32.68 7.37 -8.37
CA THR A 126 33.36 7.16 -7.10
C THR A 126 32.45 6.37 -6.16
N ASN A 127 32.97 5.84 -5.08
CA ASN A 127 32.22 5.07 -4.09
C ASN A 127 31.36 5.97 -3.16
N LEU A 128 30.52 6.83 -3.75
CA LEU A 128 29.58 7.69 -3.05
C LEU A 128 28.13 7.27 -3.35
N ASP A 129 27.32 7.21 -2.33
CA ASP A 129 25.91 6.84 -2.42
C ASP A 129 24.99 8.04 -2.77
N GLN A 130 25.43 8.85 -3.74
CA GLN A 130 24.74 10.04 -4.22
C GLN A 130 24.42 9.92 -5.72
N MET A 131 23.19 10.24 -6.11
CA MET A 131 22.71 10.03 -7.48
C MET A 131 23.49 10.82 -8.53
N PHE A 132 24.02 12.00 -8.21
CA PHE A 132 24.83 12.79 -9.13
C PHE A 132 26.14 12.12 -9.52
N ASN A 133 26.61 11.19 -8.68
CA ASN A 133 27.88 10.48 -8.85
C ASN A 133 27.80 9.35 -9.90
N TYR A 134 26.61 9.10 -10.46
CA TYR A 134 26.42 8.04 -11.43
C TYR A 134 26.58 8.54 -12.86
N SER A 135 26.85 7.60 -13.76
CA SER A 135 27.03 7.90 -15.19
C SER A 135 25.91 8.78 -15.73
N SER A 136 26.27 9.76 -16.58
CA SER A 136 25.31 10.57 -17.35
C SER A 136 24.71 9.81 -18.54
N ASP A 137 25.20 8.60 -18.84
CA ASP A 137 24.69 7.75 -19.91
C ASP A 137 23.21 7.39 -19.64
N ALA A 138 22.35 7.73 -20.58
CA ALA A 138 20.91 7.49 -20.51
C ALA A 138 20.56 5.98 -20.42
N LEU A 139 21.42 5.09 -20.91
CA LEU A 139 21.24 3.64 -20.80
C LEU A 139 21.51 3.11 -19.38
N ARG A 140 22.21 3.88 -18.57
CA ARG A 140 22.61 3.51 -17.20
C ARG A 140 21.86 4.29 -16.12
N ARG A 141 20.98 5.18 -16.54
CA ARG A 141 20.07 5.94 -15.67
C ARG A 141 18.66 5.71 -16.14
N TRP A 142 17.77 5.43 -15.21
CA TRP A 142 16.34 5.37 -15.51
C TRP A 142 15.52 5.84 -14.32
N GLY A 143 14.37 6.38 -14.63
CA GLY A 143 13.35 6.74 -13.66
C GLY A 143 11.99 6.22 -14.14
N GLU A 144 11.13 5.87 -13.22
CA GLU A 144 9.79 5.39 -13.46
C GLU A 144 8.84 6.03 -12.46
N ALA A 145 7.70 6.48 -12.94
CA ALA A 145 6.58 6.90 -12.11
C ALA A 145 5.36 6.06 -12.46
N LYS A 146 4.66 5.60 -11.44
CA LYS A 146 3.41 4.83 -11.56
C LYS A 146 2.38 5.44 -10.64
N GLU A 147 1.18 5.60 -11.15
CA GLU A 147 0.02 6.02 -10.39
C GLU A 147 -1.06 4.95 -10.50
N LYS A 148 -1.75 4.73 -9.41
CA LYS A 148 -2.89 3.82 -9.34
C LYS A 148 -3.97 4.43 -8.48
N THR A 149 -5.19 4.44 -9.00
CA THR A 149 -6.38 4.87 -8.27
C THR A 149 -7.46 3.80 -8.39
N GLY A 150 -8.28 3.70 -7.38
CA GLY A 150 -9.44 2.82 -7.37
C GLY A 150 -10.48 3.33 -6.39
N GLY A 151 -11.73 2.98 -6.62
CA GLY A 151 -12.82 3.39 -5.75
C GLY A 151 -13.94 2.37 -5.73
N ARG A 152 -14.72 2.39 -4.68
CA ARG A 152 -15.91 1.58 -4.49
C ARG A 152 -17.00 2.42 -3.85
N LEU A 153 -18.22 2.24 -4.34
CA LEU A 153 -19.43 2.84 -3.79
C LEU A 153 -20.43 1.72 -3.48
N SER A 154 -21.01 1.75 -2.29
CA SER A 154 -21.94 0.71 -1.85
C SER A 154 -23.16 1.29 -1.17
N TRP A 155 -24.32 0.69 -1.44
CA TRP A 155 -25.54 0.88 -0.70
C TRP A 155 -25.87 -0.40 0.05
N ILE A 156 -26.13 -0.28 1.33
CA ILE A 156 -26.46 -1.42 2.21
C ILE A 156 -27.75 -1.07 2.91
N GLY A 157 -28.69 -2.00 2.91
CA GLY A 157 -29.93 -1.85 3.65
C GLY A 157 -30.25 -3.08 4.47
N ARG A 158 -30.83 -2.86 5.63
CA ARG A 158 -31.34 -3.91 6.51
C ARG A 158 -32.67 -3.46 7.10
N PHE A 159 -33.62 -4.35 7.09
CA PHE A 159 -34.95 -4.16 7.69
C PHE A 159 -35.27 -5.35 8.58
N ASN A 160 -35.68 -5.08 9.81
CA ASN A 160 -36.13 -6.07 10.78
C ASN A 160 -37.55 -5.71 11.23
N TYR A 161 -38.36 -6.71 11.27
CA TYR A 161 -39.71 -6.59 11.78
C TYR A 161 -40.01 -7.72 12.75
N THR A 162 -40.55 -7.39 13.92
CA THR A 162 -40.99 -8.37 14.92
C THR A 162 -42.43 -8.08 15.33
N PHE A 163 -43.26 -9.12 15.31
CA PHE A 163 -44.64 -9.04 15.74
C PHE A 163 -44.87 -9.86 16.99
N ASP A 164 -45.45 -9.23 18.06
CA ASP A 164 -45.80 -9.83 19.35
C ASP A 164 -44.66 -10.65 19.96
N GLN A 165 -43.41 -10.27 19.67
CA GLN A 165 -42.18 -10.97 20.08
C GLN A 165 -42.13 -12.47 19.68
N LYS A 166 -42.98 -12.88 18.71
CA LYS A 166 -43.09 -14.27 18.25
C LYS A 166 -42.71 -14.46 16.81
N TYR A 167 -43.04 -13.51 15.94
CA TYR A 167 -42.78 -13.62 14.51
C TYR A 167 -41.74 -12.59 14.12
N ILE A 168 -40.64 -13.04 13.51
CA ILE A 168 -39.52 -12.20 13.13
C ILE A 168 -39.34 -12.34 11.63
N ALA A 169 -39.21 -11.21 10.93
CA ALA A 169 -38.84 -11.13 9.54
C ALA A 169 -37.62 -10.21 9.40
N GLU A 170 -36.65 -10.64 8.65
CA GLU A 170 -35.47 -9.85 8.33
C GLU A 170 -35.24 -9.84 6.82
N PHE A 171 -34.91 -8.65 6.31
CA PHE A 171 -34.50 -8.45 4.92
C PHE A 171 -33.22 -7.62 4.89
N SER A 172 -32.24 -8.04 4.09
CA SER A 172 -31.00 -7.28 3.86
C SER A 172 -30.63 -7.29 2.40
N PHE A 173 -30.03 -6.20 1.94
CA PHE A 173 -29.48 -6.10 0.59
C PHE A 173 -28.17 -5.31 0.59
N ARG A 174 -27.34 -5.55 -0.41
CA ARG A 174 -26.16 -4.78 -0.72
C ARG A 174 -26.05 -4.60 -2.24
N TYR A 175 -25.77 -3.39 -2.64
CA TYR A 175 -25.48 -3.03 -4.02
C TYR A 175 -24.10 -2.34 -4.07
N ASP A 176 -23.18 -2.89 -4.84
CA ASP A 176 -21.81 -2.39 -4.99
C ASP A 176 -21.58 -1.91 -6.43
N GLY A 177 -20.94 -0.73 -6.57
CA GLY A 177 -20.44 -0.16 -7.81
C GLY A 177 -18.94 0.11 -7.70
N ASN A 178 -18.21 -0.12 -8.80
CA ASN A 178 -16.79 0.20 -8.97
C ASN A 178 -16.62 1.26 -10.05
#